data_387a28d61bf39c6dc54cdd277742a189
#
_entry.id   387a28d61bf39c6dc54cdd277742a189
#
_cell.length_a   1.000
_cell.length_b   1.000
_cell.length_c   1.000
_cell.angle_alpha   90.00
_cell.angle_beta   90.00
_cell.angle_gamma   90.00
#
_symmetry.space_group_name_H-M   'P 1'
#
loop_
_entity.id
_entity.type
_entity.pdbx_description
1 polymer ?
#
loop_
_entity_poly.entity_id
_entity_poly.type
_entity_poly.pdbx_seq_one_letter_code
_entity_poly.pdbx_strand_id
1 'polypeptide(L)'
;AIKQWTLPVIFRVDDSLIALQELARWWRSRLTDLRVIGITGSVGKSSTKELIASVLERDFVVLKSEGNLNNEIGLPLTLLQLEPKHQRAVLEMGMYARGEITRLAELAQPIVGVVTNVGPVHLERLGAIEAIAAAKAELVQALPLDGTAILNYDDPRVLAMREATRARVLTYGL
;
A
#
# COMPACT_ATOMS: atom_id res chain seq x y z
N ALA A 1 -13.75 -3.40 -30.07
CA ALA A 1 -13.68 -1.95 -30.38
C ALA A 1 -14.19 -1.19 -29.16
N ILE A 2 -13.35 -0.36 -28.56
CA ILE A 2 -13.77 0.55 -27.47
C ILE A 2 -14.61 1.63 -28.13
N LYS A 3 -15.90 1.73 -27.78
CA LYS A 3 -16.74 2.86 -28.17
C LYS A 3 -16.13 4.13 -27.59
N GLN A 4 -15.68 5.05 -28.43
CA GLN A 4 -15.29 6.38 -27.98
C GLN A 4 -16.56 7.15 -27.59
N TRP A 5 -16.68 7.47 -26.30
CA TRP A 5 -17.77 8.29 -25.79
C TRP A 5 -17.48 9.76 -26.11
N THR A 6 -18.38 10.42 -26.79
CA THR A 6 -18.23 11.84 -27.21
C THR A 6 -18.84 12.82 -26.22
N LEU A 7 -19.54 12.31 -25.19
CA LEU A 7 -20.18 13.10 -24.12
C LEU A 7 -19.76 12.54 -22.76
N PRO A 8 -19.74 13.39 -21.71
CA PRO A 8 -19.52 12.90 -20.35
C PRO A 8 -20.57 11.86 -19.99
N VAL A 9 -20.09 10.73 -19.43
CA VAL A 9 -20.94 9.65 -18.95
C VAL A 9 -21.01 9.73 -17.43
N ILE A 10 -22.20 9.76 -16.88
CA ILE A 10 -22.46 9.78 -15.44
C ILE A 10 -23.02 8.42 -15.04
N PHE A 11 -22.32 7.76 -14.09
CA PHE A 11 -22.80 6.55 -13.46
C PHE A 11 -23.38 6.89 -12.08
N ARG A 12 -24.65 6.55 -11.89
CA ARG A 12 -25.27 6.63 -10.55
C ARG A 12 -24.91 5.36 -9.78
N VAL A 13 -24.39 5.53 -8.57
CA VAL A 13 -24.00 4.45 -7.66
C VAL A 13 -24.58 4.72 -6.28
N ASP A 14 -24.74 3.69 -5.45
CA ASP A 14 -25.28 3.82 -4.10
C ASP A 14 -24.25 4.44 -3.14
N ASP A 15 -22.99 4.08 -3.31
CA ASP A 15 -21.85 4.63 -2.56
C ASP A 15 -20.68 4.93 -3.50
N SER A 16 -20.30 6.20 -3.57
CA SER A 16 -19.24 6.66 -4.48
C SER A 16 -17.84 6.20 -4.04
N LEU A 17 -17.61 6.04 -2.73
CA LEU A 17 -16.33 5.57 -2.22
C LEU A 17 -16.14 4.08 -2.53
N ILE A 18 -17.14 3.27 -2.25
CA ILE A 18 -17.12 1.84 -2.58
C ILE A 18 -16.96 1.66 -4.10
N ALA A 19 -17.71 2.41 -4.90
CA ALA A 19 -17.61 2.32 -6.36
C ALA A 19 -16.21 2.69 -6.88
N LEU A 20 -15.57 3.72 -6.33
CA LEU A 20 -14.20 4.11 -6.64
C LEU A 20 -13.22 2.98 -6.30
N GLN A 21 -13.33 2.41 -5.11
CA GLN A 21 -12.46 1.34 -4.63
C GLN A 21 -12.62 0.07 -5.48
N GLU A 22 -13.85 -0.34 -5.80
CA GLU A 22 -14.11 -1.51 -6.63
C GLU A 22 -13.62 -1.31 -8.07
N LEU A 23 -13.74 -0.10 -8.62
CA LEU A 23 -13.18 0.23 -9.94
C LEU A 23 -11.65 0.13 -9.93
N ALA A 24 -11.01 0.67 -8.89
CA ALA A 24 -9.55 0.61 -8.75
C ALA A 24 -9.06 -0.84 -8.55
N ARG A 25 -9.76 -1.64 -7.74
CA ARG A 25 -9.48 -3.07 -7.53
C ARG A 25 -9.60 -3.85 -8.82
N TRP A 26 -10.70 -3.63 -9.55
CA TRP A 26 -10.92 -4.27 -10.86
C TRP A 26 -9.81 -3.90 -11.85
N TRP A 27 -9.46 -2.62 -11.94
CA TRP A 27 -8.38 -2.17 -12.83
C TRP A 27 -7.05 -2.79 -12.45
N ARG A 28 -6.68 -2.75 -11.15
CA ARG A 28 -5.47 -3.38 -10.63
C ARG A 28 -5.38 -4.88 -10.97
N SER A 29 -6.48 -5.61 -10.87
CA SER A 29 -6.52 -7.05 -11.14
C SER A 29 -6.25 -7.41 -12.62
N ARG A 30 -6.39 -6.46 -13.53
CA ARG A 30 -6.09 -6.64 -14.97
C ARG A 30 -4.60 -6.53 -15.28
N LEU A 31 -3.80 -6.03 -14.37
CA LEU A 31 -2.38 -5.80 -14.53
C LEU A 31 -1.59 -6.92 -13.83
N THR A 32 -1.61 -8.11 -14.40
CA THR A 32 -1.07 -9.35 -13.80
C THR A 32 0.44 -9.32 -13.59
N ASP A 33 1.18 -8.63 -14.45
CA ASP A 33 2.65 -8.54 -14.39
C ASP A 33 3.15 -7.43 -13.45
N LEU A 34 2.22 -6.59 -12.96
CA LEU A 34 2.54 -5.51 -12.04
C LEU A 34 2.91 -6.07 -10.66
N ARG A 35 4.08 -5.68 -10.15
CA ARG A 35 4.52 -5.96 -8.78
C ARG A 35 4.32 -4.73 -7.91
N VAL A 36 3.54 -4.85 -6.86
CA VAL A 36 3.23 -3.75 -5.93
C VAL A 36 4.06 -3.88 -4.67
N ILE A 37 4.68 -2.77 -4.26
CA ILE A 37 5.37 -2.57 -3.00
C ILE A 37 4.51 -1.64 -2.14
N GLY A 38 3.97 -2.16 -1.03
CA GLY A 38 3.27 -1.37 -0.02
C GLY A 38 4.23 -0.89 1.06
N ILE A 39 4.08 0.33 1.51
CA ILE A 39 4.93 0.92 2.55
C ILE A 39 4.06 1.53 3.62
N THR A 40 4.28 1.11 4.87
CA THR A 40 3.65 1.74 6.04
C THR A 40 4.68 2.06 7.13
N GLY A 41 4.25 2.77 8.14
CA GLY A 41 5.05 3.18 9.29
C GLY A 41 4.56 4.48 9.89
N SER A 42 5.07 4.84 11.04
CA SER A 42 4.72 6.09 11.70
C SER A 42 5.40 7.28 11.02
N VAL A 43 6.69 7.15 10.74
CA VAL A 43 7.54 8.17 10.09
C VAL A 43 8.36 7.50 8.98
N GLY A 44 8.77 8.29 7.98
CA GLY A 44 9.69 7.84 6.94
C GLY A 44 9.04 7.14 5.75
N LYS A 45 7.73 6.94 5.70
CA LYS A 45 7.02 6.31 4.58
C LYS A 45 7.35 6.96 3.24
N SER A 46 7.17 8.28 3.14
CA SER A 46 7.38 9.04 1.89
C SER A 46 8.84 9.01 1.45
N SER A 47 9.80 9.18 2.38
CA SER A 47 11.23 9.07 2.05
C SER A 47 11.59 7.67 1.55
N THR A 48 11.09 6.62 2.21
CA THR A 48 11.30 5.24 1.81
C THR A 48 10.68 4.96 0.43
N LYS A 49 9.48 5.47 0.18
CA LYS A 49 8.81 5.39 -1.12
C LYS A 49 9.68 6.01 -2.24
N GLU A 50 10.18 7.23 -2.02
CA GLU A 50 11.01 7.92 -3.00
C GLU A 50 12.33 7.16 -3.27
N LEU A 51 13.00 6.66 -2.23
CA LEU A 51 14.23 5.90 -2.37
C LEU A 51 14.00 4.59 -3.13
N ILE A 52 12.97 3.82 -2.77
CA ILE A 52 12.65 2.57 -3.46
C ILE A 52 12.28 2.85 -4.93
N ALA A 53 11.43 3.86 -5.18
CA ALA A 53 11.06 4.21 -6.54
C ALA A 53 12.27 4.62 -7.38
N SER A 54 13.17 5.48 -6.86
CA SER A 54 14.36 5.95 -7.59
C SER A 54 15.32 4.81 -7.96
N VAL A 55 15.43 3.78 -7.10
CA VAL A 55 16.24 2.59 -7.42
C VAL A 55 15.57 1.76 -8.50
N LEU A 56 14.26 1.53 -8.38
CA LEU A 56 13.51 0.69 -9.32
C LEU A 56 13.34 1.34 -10.70
N GLU A 57 13.27 2.67 -10.78
CA GLU A 57 13.17 3.46 -12.02
C GLU A 57 14.39 3.29 -12.95
N ARG A 58 15.49 2.72 -12.46
CA ARG A 58 16.67 2.40 -13.29
C ARG A 58 16.41 1.27 -14.27
N ASP A 59 15.53 0.31 -13.90
CA ASP A 59 15.32 -0.91 -14.67
C ASP A 59 13.84 -1.13 -15.04
N PHE A 60 12.91 -0.40 -14.40
CA PHE A 60 11.48 -0.63 -14.53
C PHE A 60 10.70 0.66 -14.77
N VAL A 61 9.55 0.53 -15.43
CA VAL A 61 8.55 1.61 -15.48
C VAL A 61 7.77 1.57 -14.16
N VAL A 62 7.94 2.60 -13.35
CA VAL A 62 7.41 2.67 -11.98
C VAL A 62 6.28 3.70 -11.87
N LEU A 63 5.19 3.34 -11.19
CA LEU A 63 4.23 4.27 -10.62
C LEU A 63 4.48 4.39 -9.12
N LYS A 64 4.43 5.60 -8.57
CA LYS A 64 4.48 5.81 -7.12
C LYS A 64 3.35 6.72 -6.64
N SER A 65 2.94 6.56 -5.38
CA SER A 65 1.95 7.48 -4.78
C SER A 65 2.48 8.91 -4.78
N GLU A 66 1.67 9.84 -5.22
CA GLU A 66 1.97 11.27 -5.15
C GLU A 66 1.51 11.86 -3.82
N GLY A 67 2.31 12.77 -3.26
CA GLY A 67 1.99 13.48 -2.03
C GLY A 67 1.58 12.52 -0.90
N ASN A 68 0.40 12.77 -0.32
CA ASN A 68 -0.21 11.99 0.76
C ASN A 68 -1.42 11.14 0.30
N LEU A 69 -1.46 10.73 -0.97
CA LEU A 69 -2.50 9.86 -1.52
C LEU A 69 -2.33 8.41 -1.01
N ASN A 70 -2.46 8.23 0.30
CA ASN A 70 -2.14 7.00 1.02
C ASN A 70 -3.32 6.43 1.84
N ASN A 71 -4.53 6.94 1.60
CA ASN A 71 -5.76 6.60 2.31
C ASN A 71 -6.80 5.94 1.38
N GLU A 72 -8.00 5.70 1.90
CA GLU A 72 -9.13 5.03 1.24
C GLU A 72 -9.65 5.70 -0.05
N ILE A 73 -9.26 6.97 -0.31
CA ILE A 73 -9.58 7.70 -1.53
C ILE A 73 -8.32 7.83 -2.40
N GLY A 74 -7.21 8.24 -1.81
CA GLY A 74 -5.98 8.55 -2.53
C GLY A 74 -5.32 7.33 -3.18
N LEU A 75 -5.28 6.20 -2.48
CA LEU A 75 -4.70 4.97 -3.04
C LEU A 75 -5.52 4.44 -4.24
N PRO A 76 -6.87 4.36 -4.21
CA PRO A 76 -7.66 4.04 -5.40
C PRO A 76 -7.40 4.97 -6.57
N LEU A 77 -7.32 6.29 -6.34
CA LEU A 77 -7.01 7.26 -7.39
C LEU A 77 -5.62 7.01 -7.99
N THR A 78 -4.64 6.65 -7.17
CA THR A 78 -3.29 6.27 -7.64
C THR A 78 -3.34 4.98 -8.46
N LEU A 79 -4.10 3.97 -8.03
CA LEU A 79 -4.26 2.71 -8.77
C LEU A 79 -4.89 2.92 -10.15
N LEU A 80 -5.83 3.87 -10.27
CA LEU A 80 -6.46 4.20 -11.55
C LEU A 80 -5.53 4.92 -12.54
N GLN A 81 -4.38 5.44 -12.09
CA GLN A 81 -3.32 5.98 -12.96
C GLN A 81 -2.41 4.90 -13.55
N LEU A 82 -2.55 3.65 -13.11
CA LEU A 82 -1.77 2.55 -13.67
C LEU A 82 -2.09 2.35 -15.16
N GLU A 83 -1.06 2.12 -15.93
CA GLU A 83 -1.13 1.76 -17.35
C GLU A 83 -0.47 0.39 -17.56
N PRO A 84 -0.79 -0.33 -18.64
CA PRO A 84 -0.17 -1.63 -18.97
C PRO A 84 1.35 -1.61 -19.06
N LYS A 85 1.97 -0.45 -19.29
CA LYS A 85 3.43 -0.30 -19.32
C LYS A 85 4.09 -0.34 -17.94
N HIS A 86 3.33 -0.08 -16.84
CA HIS A 86 3.89 -0.07 -15.49
C HIS A 86 4.21 -1.49 -15.03
N GLN A 87 5.43 -1.68 -14.57
CA GLN A 87 5.94 -2.96 -14.09
C GLN A 87 6.02 -3.00 -12.56
N ARG A 88 6.18 -1.84 -11.93
CA ARG A 88 6.25 -1.68 -10.47
C ARG A 88 5.32 -0.57 -10.01
N ALA A 89 4.74 -0.75 -8.83
CA ALA A 89 4.03 0.32 -8.13
C ALA A 89 4.56 0.42 -6.70
N VAL A 90 4.92 1.62 -6.25
CA VAL A 90 5.42 1.89 -4.89
C VAL A 90 4.39 2.75 -4.18
N LEU A 91 3.61 2.13 -3.30
CA LEU A 91 2.42 2.72 -2.73
C LEU A 91 2.56 2.93 -1.22
N GLU A 92 2.39 4.16 -0.79
CA GLU A 92 2.30 4.50 0.63
C GLU A 92 0.91 4.13 1.17
N MET A 93 0.87 3.50 2.34
CA MET A 93 -0.35 3.08 3.03
C MET A 93 -0.39 3.71 4.42
N GLY A 94 -1.24 4.73 4.56
CA GLY A 94 -1.53 5.40 5.81
C GLY A 94 -2.67 4.75 6.56
N MET A 95 -2.87 5.14 7.84
CA MET A 95 -4.02 4.70 8.61
C MET A 95 -4.33 5.68 9.75
N TYR A 96 -5.58 5.74 10.12
CA TYR A 96 -6.10 6.38 11.33
C TYR A 96 -6.76 5.37 12.27
N ALA A 97 -7.23 4.23 11.73
CA ALA A 97 -7.89 3.17 12.47
C ALA A 97 -7.40 1.79 12.02
N ARG A 98 -7.70 0.77 12.83
CA ARG A 98 -7.47 -0.64 12.47
C ARG A 98 -8.39 -1.04 11.30
N GLY A 99 -7.89 -1.92 10.43
CA GLY A 99 -8.59 -2.40 9.24
C GLY A 99 -8.36 -1.54 8.00
N GLU A 100 -7.89 -0.30 8.14
CA GLU A 100 -7.66 0.57 6.99
C GLU A 100 -6.50 0.07 6.11
N ILE A 101 -5.38 -0.36 6.70
CA ILE A 101 -4.27 -0.93 5.92
C ILE A 101 -4.68 -2.25 5.28
N THR A 102 -5.47 -3.08 5.96
CA THR A 102 -6.04 -4.29 5.36
C THR A 102 -6.82 -3.94 4.10
N ARG A 103 -7.72 -2.95 4.17
CA ARG A 103 -8.50 -2.49 3.01
C ARG A 103 -7.61 -1.98 1.88
N LEU A 104 -6.61 -1.16 2.18
CA LEU A 104 -5.66 -0.66 1.18
C LEU A 104 -4.87 -1.79 0.53
N ALA A 105 -4.45 -2.79 1.31
CA ALA A 105 -3.74 -3.96 0.81
C ALA A 105 -4.62 -4.85 -0.08
N GLU A 106 -5.91 -5.03 0.26
CA GLU A 106 -6.88 -5.73 -0.60
C GLU A 106 -7.03 -5.07 -1.97
N LEU A 107 -7.03 -3.73 -2.01
CA LEU A 107 -7.12 -2.97 -3.26
C LEU A 107 -5.84 -3.07 -4.09
N ALA A 108 -4.68 -2.89 -3.44
CA ALA A 108 -3.38 -2.80 -4.10
C ALA A 108 -2.75 -4.15 -4.41
N GLN A 109 -3.06 -5.19 -3.61
CA GLN A 109 -2.48 -6.54 -3.70
C GLN A 109 -0.94 -6.51 -3.72
N PRO A 110 -0.30 -6.02 -2.63
CA PRO A 110 1.15 -5.94 -2.57
C PRO A 110 1.78 -7.33 -2.48
N ILE A 111 2.91 -7.50 -3.16
CA ILE A 111 3.77 -8.69 -3.04
C ILE A 111 4.97 -8.39 -2.12
N VAL A 112 5.28 -7.13 -1.92
CA VAL A 112 6.30 -6.67 -0.96
C VAL A 112 5.65 -5.68 -0.01
N GLY A 113 5.87 -5.89 1.30
CA GLY A 113 5.42 -4.98 2.36
C GLY A 113 6.61 -4.46 3.14
N VAL A 114 6.74 -3.14 3.25
CA VAL A 114 7.80 -2.47 4.02
C VAL A 114 7.20 -1.78 5.22
N VAL A 115 7.73 -2.05 6.41
CA VAL A 115 7.33 -1.36 7.64
C VAL A 115 8.53 -0.60 8.20
N THR A 116 8.41 0.74 8.27
CA THR A 116 9.53 1.59 8.65
C THR A 116 9.74 1.66 10.15
N ASN A 117 8.70 2.01 10.90
CA ASN A 117 8.75 2.12 12.37
C ASN A 117 7.34 2.19 12.99
N VAL A 118 7.29 2.02 14.30
CA VAL A 118 6.10 2.20 15.14
C VAL A 118 6.37 3.28 16.17
N GLY A 119 5.85 4.48 15.93
CA GLY A 119 5.92 5.61 16.85
C GLY A 119 4.54 6.07 17.33
N PRO A 120 4.47 6.99 18.32
CA PRO A 120 3.23 7.41 18.98
C PRO A 120 2.40 8.42 18.14
N VAL A 121 2.27 8.16 16.82
CA VAL A 121 1.38 8.94 15.94
C VAL A 121 -0.05 8.37 16.03
N HIS A 122 -1.06 9.23 15.99
CA HIS A 122 -2.48 8.83 16.11
C HIS A 122 -2.83 8.13 17.44
N LEU A 123 -2.05 8.37 18.50
CA LEU A 123 -2.25 7.75 19.81
C LEU A 123 -3.61 8.11 20.41
N GLU A 124 -4.09 9.33 20.18
CA GLU A 124 -5.40 9.81 20.59
C GLU A 124 -6.58 9.01 20.03
N ARG A 125 -6.39 8.37 18.87
CA ARG A 125 -7.43 7.57 18.19
C ARG A 125 -7.33 6.08 18.51
N LEU A 126 -6.11 5.57 18.62
CA LEU A 126 -5.84 4.14 18.82
C LEU A 126 -5.59 3.77 20.29
N GLY A 127 -5.37 4.76 21.15
CA GLY A 127 -5.26 4.60 22.61
C GLY A 127 -3.93 4.00 23.09
N ALA A 128 -3.29 3.15 22.33
CA ALA A 128 -2.04 2.48 22.71
C ALA A 128 -1.10 2.27 21.53
N ILE A 129 0.20 2.24 21.81
CA ILE A 129 1.22 2.00 20.76
C ILE A 129 1.16 0.59 20.19
N GLU A 130 0.69 -0.36 20.99
CA GLU A 130 0.43 -1.75 20.59
C GLU A 130 -0.68 -1.83 19.54
N ALA A 131 -1.71 -0.98 19.65
CA ALA A 131 -2.77 -0.88 18.65
C ALA A 131 -2.24 -0.28 17.33
N ILE A 132 -1.32 0.69 17.42
CA ILE A 132 -0.62 1.24 16.24
C ILE A 132 0.22 0.14 15.57
N ALA A 133 0.97 -0.64 16.36
CA ALA A 133 1.77 -1.75 15.85
C ALA A 133 0.87 -2.79 15.16
N ALA A 134 -0.24 -3.18 15.80
CA ALA A 134 -1.18 -4.14 15.24
C ALA A 134 -1.81 -3.66 13.93
N ALA A 135 -2.19 -2.38 13.84
CA ALA A 135 -2.70 -1.79 12.60
C ALA A 135 -1.66 -1.79 11.47
N LYS A 136 -0.38 -1.51 11.77
CA LYS A 136 0.69 -1.57 10.75
C LYS A 136 1.05 -2.99 10.34
N ALA A 137 0.90 -3.96 11.24
CA ALA A 137 1.11 -5.38 10.93
C ALA A 137 0.11 -5.91 9.89
N GLU A 138 -1.03 -5.24 9.70
CA GLU A 138 -2.02 -5.59 8.67
C GLU A 138 -1.38 -5.66 7.27
N LEU A 139 -0.39 -4.82 6.98
CA LEU A 139 0.31 -4.86 5.69
C LEU A 139 1.02 -6.20 5.48
N VAL A 140 1.77 -6.67 6.49
CA VAL A 140 2.53 -7.93 6.35
C VAL A 140 1.63 -9.16 6.45
N GLN A 141 0.49 -9.06 7.13
CA GLN A 141 -0.53 -10.09 7.17
C GLN A 141 -1.22 -10.30 5.82
N ALA A 142 -1.35 -9.23 5.04
CA ALA A 142 -1.98 -9.26 3.72
C ALA A 142 -1.07 -9.80 2.61
N LEU A 143 0.23 -10.03 2.88
CA LEU A 143 1.15 -10.53 1.88
C LEU A 143 0.89 -11.99 1.52
N PRO A 144 1.01 -12.36 0.23
CA PRO A 144 0.91 -13.75 -0.21
C PRO A 144 2.12 -14.57 0.29
N LEU A 145 2.02 -15.88 0.24
CA LEU A 145 3.07 -16.81 0.67
C LEU A 145 4.40 -16.63 -0.07
N ASP A 146 4.36 -16.26 -1.33
CA ASP A 146 5.51 -15.95 -2.18
C ASP A 146 5.94 -14.48 -2.10
N GLY A 147 5.31 -13.71 -1.21
CA GLY A 147 5.62 -12.31 -0.94
C GLY A 147 6.85 -12.12 -0.06
N THR A 148 7.19 -10.86 0.20
CA THR A 148 8.31 -10.49 1.06
C THR A 148 7.94 -9.34 2.00
N ALA A 149 8.09 -9.56 3.31
CA ALA A 149 8.02 -8.52 4.33
C ALA A 149 9.42 -7.97 4.61
N ILE A 150 9.59 -6.66 4.52
CA ILE A 150 10.84 -5.95 4.81
C ILE A 150 10.64 -5.15 6.08
N LEU A 151 11.32 -5.55 7.16
CA LEU A 151 11.10 -5.06 8.51
C LEU A 151 12.33 -4.35 9.06
N ASN A 152 12.10 -3.23 9.74
CA ASN A 152 13.16 -2.53 10.47
C ASN A 152 13.58 -3.35 11.71
N TYR A 153 14.85 -3.79 11.71
CA TYR A 153 15.43 -4.57 12.80
C TYR A 153 15.59 -3.77 14.09
N ASP A 154 15.82 -2.45 13.97
CA ASP A 154 16.10 -1.56 15.09
C ASP A 154 14.83 -1.17 15.86
N ASP A 155 13.64 -1.46 15.34
CA ASP A 155 12.37 -1.29 16.03
C ASP A 155 11.83 -2.65 16.48
N PRO A 156 11.84 -2.97 17.78
CA PRO A 156 11.38 -4.27 18.31
C PRO A 156 9.92 -4.58 17.96
N ARG A 157 9.05 -3.54 17.84
CA ARG A 157 7.64 -3.72 17.48
C ARG A 157 7.49 -4.08 16.02
N VAL A 158 8.32 -3.48 15.14
CA VAL A 158 8.34 -3.84 13.72
C VAL A 158 8.92 -5.23 13.55
N LEU A 159 10.03 -5.55 14.22
CA LEU A 159 10.66 -6.85 14.13
C LEU A 159 9.72 -7.99 14.59
N ALA A 160 8.90 -7.76 15.62
CA ALA A 160 7.91 -8.72 16.09
C ALA A 160 6.83 -9.05 15.04
N MET A 161 6.61 -8.19 14.04
CA MET A 161 5.62 -8.44 12.97
C MET A 161 5.99 -9.63 12.07
N ARG A 162 7.23 -10.11 12.13
CA ARG A 162 7.66 -11.33 11.42
C ARG A 162 6.80 -12.55 11.75
N GLU A 163 6.22 -12.59 12.94
CA GLU A 163 5.34 -13.68 13.38
C GLU A 163 3.91 -13.56 12.87
N ALA A 164 3.56 -12.37 12.35
CA ALA A 164 2.25 -12.08 11.82
C ALA A 164 2.12 -12.40 10.31
N THR A 165 3.19 -12.81 9.63
CA THR A 165 3.18 -13.11 8.21
C THR A 165 3.69 -14.51 7.91
N ARG A 166 3.25 -15.07 6.78
CA ARG A 166 3.78 -16.31 6.20
C ARG A 166 4.71 -16.03 5.00
N ALA A 167 4.83 -14.77 4.61
CA ALA A 167 5.74 -14.34 3.56
C ALA A 167 7.20 -14.44 4.01
N ARG A 168 8.13 -14.40 3.08
CA ARG A 168 9.56 -14.30 3.39
C ARG A 168 9.83 -13.00 4.16
N VAL A 169 10.63 -13.08 5.22
CA VAL A 169 11.05 -11.91 6.00
C VAL A 169 12.48 -11.53 5.67
N LEU A 170 12.68 -10.27 5.34
CA LEU A 170 13.99 -9.61 5.28
C LEU A 170 14.01 -8.48 6.30
N THR A 171 15.17 -8.22 6.88
CA THR A 171 15.35 -7.11 7.83
C THR A 171 16.39 -6.13 7.32
N TYR A 172 16.26 -4.88 7.73
CA TYR A 172 17.26 -3.83 7.56
C TYR A 172 17.43 -3.08 8.88
N GLY A 173 18.59 -2.50 9.13
CA GLY A 173 18.94 -1.79 10.35
C GLY A 173 20.44 -1.54 10.43
N LEU A 174 20.92 -1.00 11.55
CA LEU A 174 22.32 -0.73 11.86
C LEU A 174 22.92 -1.83 12.71
#